data_c8786728ec1c8cf1dcdd26d29034b66e
#
_entry.id   c8786728ec1c8cf1dcdd26d29034b66e
#
_cell.length_a   1.000
_cell.length_b   1.000
_cell.length_c   1.000
_cell.angle_alpha   90.00
_cell.angle_beta   90.00
_cell.angle_gamma   90.00
#
_symmetry.space_group_name_H-M   'P 1'
#
loop_
_entity.id
_entity.type
_entity.pdbx_description
1 polymer ?
#
loop_
_entity_poly.entity_id
_entity_poly.type
_entity_poly.pdbx_seq_one_letter_code
_entity_poly.pdbx_strand_id
1 'polypeptide(L)'
;GAQLVYGLRPGVTRDMLRQAFETEAPLEPLLRFVPVQAGDVFYIPAGMVHAIGGGILLYEIQQSSDVTYRFYDWNRTDAQGNKRPLHIRQALDVVRPELQLEAVQPQPLPNAHCRRELLLDTPYFRVERLNDCQEVPFSAHPEAFSVLTALSDGQLSCPEGRLFCALPAGQTVLIPADCLPFTLSGGTFLISAPRA
;
A
#
# COMPACT_ATOMS: atom_id res chain seq x y z
N GLY A 1 16.17 13.03 0.37
CA GLY A 1 14.77 12.76 0.10
C GLY A 1 14.32 11.50 0.82
N ALA A 2 13.02 11.28 0.93
CA ALA A 2 12.46 10.05 1.51
C ALA A 2 12.80 8.84 0.62
N GLN A 3 13.05 7.69 1.24
CA GLN A 3 13.43 6.45 0.54
C GLN A 3 12.71 5.25 1.15
N LEU A 4 12.42 4.29 0.29
CA LEU A 4 11.90 2.97 0.64
C LEU A 4 12.99 1.93 0.39
N VAL A 5 13.20 0.97 1.29
CA VAL A 5 13.86 -0.28 0.91
C VAL A 5 12.86 -1.11 0.12
N TYR A 6 13.17 -1.41 -1.12
CA TYR A 6 12.26 -2.10 -2.04
C TYR A 6 12.97 -3.24 -2.77
N GLY A 7 13.13 -4.34 -2.06
CA GLY A 7 13.87 -5.52 -2.48
C GLY A 7 15.35 -5.48 -2.13
N LEU A 8 16.07 -6.41 -2.70
CA LEU A 8 17.51 -6.55 -2.62
C LEU A 8 18.15 -5.99 -3.90
N ARG A 9 19.43 -5.68 -3.84
CA ARG A 9 20.17 -5.31 -5.07
C ARG A 9 20.25 -6.48 -6.04
N PRO A 10 20.28 -6.24 -7.35
CA PRO A 10 20.47 -7.28 -8.35
C PRO A 10 21.69 -8.15 -8.06
N GLY A 11 21.53 -9.47 -8.17
CA GLY A 11 22.62 -10.42 -7.92
C GLY A 11 22.80 -10.85 -6.45
N VAL A 12 22.09 -10.22 -5.51
CA VAL A 12 22.09 -10.67 -4.12
C VAL A 12 21.33 -11.99 -4.00
N THR A 13 21.95 -12.97 -3.35
CA THR A 13 21.39 -14.30 -3.13
C THR A 13 21.02 -14.53 -1.66
N ARG A 14 20.23 -15.57 -1.40
CA ARG A 14 19.92 -16.01 -0.03
C ARG A 14 21.18 -16.40 0.76
N ASP A 15 22.17 -16.99 0.10
CA ASP A 15 23.43 -17.37 0.74
C ASP A 15 24.28 -16.16 1.11
N MET A 16 24.28 -15.11 0.30
CA MET A 16 24.92 -13.83 0.66
C MET A 16 24.27 -13.20 1.89
N LEU A 17 22.94 -13.23 1.99
CA LEU A 17 22.24 -12.78 3.20
C LEU A 17 22.63 -13.64 4.42
N ARG A 18 22.62 -14.97 4.27
CA ARG A 18 23.03 -15.88 5.35
C ARG A 18 24.45 -15.58 5.82
N GLN A 19 25.39 -15.47 4.91
CA GLN A 19 26.77 -15.14 5.21
C GLN A 19 26.89 -13.79 5.93
N ALA A 20 26.15 -12.76 5.51
CA ALA A 20 26.15 -11.46 6.17
C ALA A 20 25.68 -11.56 7.62
N PHE A 21 24.66 -12.38 7.93
CA PHE A 21 24.22 -12.62 9.30
C PHE A 21 25.26 -13.41 10.12
N GLU A 22 25.87 -14.43 9.54
CA GLU A 22 26.88 -15.28 10.23
C GLU A 22 28.14 -14.50 10.57
N THR A 23 28.51 -13.53 9.74
CA THR A 23 29.70 -12.69 9.91
C THR A 23 29.42 -11.33 10.53
N GLU A 24 28.17 -11.06 10.90
CA GLU A 24 27.69 -9.75 11.40
C GLU A 24 28.04 -8.58 10.46
N ALA A 25 28.12 -8.86 9.16
CA ALA A 25 28.39 -7.84 8.14
C ALA A 25 27.21 -6.89 7.97
N PRO A 26 27.46 -5.62 7.56
CA PRO A 26 26.41 -4.67 7.25
C PRO A 26 25.47 -5.18 6.15
N LEU A 27 24.15 -5.06 6.35
CA LEU A 27 23.14 -5.48 5.38
C LEU A 27 22.78 -4.40 4.35
N GLU A 28 22.98 -3.14 4.69
CA GLU A 28 22.64 -2.02 3.82
C GLU A 28 23.22 -2.12 2.40
N PRO A 29 24.47 -2.61 2.20
CA PRO A 29 25.01 -2.81 0.85
C PRO A 29 24.24 -3.82 0.00
N LEU A 30 23.46 -4.71 0.63
CA LEU A 30 22.64 -5.72 -0.05
C LEU A 30 21.22 -5.22 -0.37
N LEU A 31 20.79 -4.14 0.27
CA LEU A 31 19.44 -3.58 0.14
C LEU A 31 19.34 -2.64 -1.06
N ARG A 32 18.17 -2.67 -1.73
CA ARG A 32 17.83 -1.71 -2.77
C ARG A 32 17.01 -0.57 -2.18
N PHE A 33 17.61 0.63 -2.20
CA PHE A 33 16.94 1.87 -1.78
C PHE A 33 16.33 2.57 -3.00
N VAL A 34 15.08 2.94 -2.92
CA VAL A 34 14.35 3.63 -3.98
C VAL A 34 13.84 4.97 -3.46
N PRO A 35 14.14 6.10 -4.12
CA PRO A 35 13.56 7.38 -3.76
C PRO A 35 12.05 7.35 -3.99
N VAL A 36 11.30 8.04 -3.14
CA VAL A 36 9.83 8.07 -3.23
C VAL A 36 9.31 9.50 -3.18
N GLN A 37 8.17 9.69 -3.83
CA GLN A 37 7.43 10.95 -3.84
C GLN A 37 5.94 10.72 -3.65
N ALA A 38 5.20 11.80 -3.34
CA ALA A 38 3.76 11.71 -3.18
C ALA A 38 3.08 11.23 -4.48
N GLY A 39 2.19 10.26 -4.33
CA GLY A 39 1.46 9.65 -5.44
C GLY A 39 2.06 8.35 -5.96
N ASP A 40 3.29 7.99 -5.56
CA ASP A 40 3.89 6.70 -5.90
C ASP A 40 3.09 5.54 -5.31
N VAL A 41 3.08 4.43 -6.05
CA VAL A 41 2.41 3.19 -5.66
C VAL A 41 3.40 2.04 -5.73
N PHE A 42 3.50 1.27 -4.67
CA PHE A 42 4.39 0.11 -4.57
C PHE A 42 3.60 -1.14 -4.19
N TYR A 43 3.76 -2.19 -4.99
CA TYR A 43 3.22 -3.51 -4.66
C TYR A 43 4.29 -4.36 -3.99
N ILE A 44 4.04 -4.83 -2.79
CA ILE A 44 4.98 -5.63 -2.00
C ILE A 44 4.43 -7.05 -1.87
N PRO A 45 4.84 -7.99 -2.74
CA PRO A 45 4.44 -9.38 -2.61
C PRO A 45 5.13 -10.07 -1.44
N ALA A 46 4.53 -11.15 -0.95
CA ALA A 46 5.12 -11.97 0.12
C ALA A 46 6.55 -12.42 -0.23
N GLY A 47 7.44 -12.36 0.75
CA GLY A 47 8.88 -12.68 0.58
C GLY A 47 9.74 -11.54 0.05
N MET A 48 9.17 -10.41 -0.31
CA MET A 48 9.94 -9.23 -0.72
C MET A 48 10.48 -8.49 0.50
N VAL A 49 11.79 -8.25 0.50
CA VAL A 49 12.43 -7.41 1.53
C VAL A 49 11.99 -5.97 1.36
N HIS A 50 11.46 -5.37 2.42
CA HIS A 50 11.03 -3.98 2.37
C HIS A 50 11.17 -3.28 3.73
N ALA A 51 11.34 -1.97 3.70
CA ALA A 51 11.26 -1.13 4.88
C ALA A 51 10.90 0.31 4.51
N ILE A 52 10.09 0.93 5.33
CA ILE A 52 9.66 2.31 5.16
C ILE A 52 10.69 3.23 5.79
N GLY A 53 11.26 4.14 5.00
CA GLY A 53 12.17 5.17 5.47
C GLY A 53 11.48 6.28 6.25
N GLY A 54 12.26 7.18 6.82
CA GLY A 54 11.73 8.33 7.54
C GLY A 54 11.07 9.37 6.63
N GLY A 55 10.07 10.10 7.17
CA GLY A 55 9.41 11.21 6.47
C GLY A 55 8.38 10.79 5.42
N ILE A 56 7.90 9.55 5.47
CA ILE A 56 6.88 9.01 4.56
C ILE A 56 5.55 8.92 5.29
N LEU A 57 4.51 9.53 4.72
CA LEU A 57 3.11 9.24 5.01
C LEU A 57 2.61 8.28 3.92
N LEU A 58 2.03 7.16 4.32
CA LEU A 58 1.55 6.14 3.38
C LEU A 58 0.12 5.69 3.70
N TYR A 59 -0.53 5.17 2.69
CA TYR A 59 -1.75 4.39 2.78
C TYR A 59 -1.40 2.94 2.44
N GLU A 60 -1.70 2.00 3.33
CA GLU A 60 -1.36 0.59 3.17
C GLU A 60 -2.62 -0.27 3.13
N ILE A 61 -2.70 -1.14 2.14
CA ILE A 61 -3.71 -2.19 2.02
C ILE A 61 -2.96 -3.51 2.00
N GLN A 62 -3.31 -4.42 2.88
CA GLN A 62 -2.69 -5.73 2.97
C GLN A 62 -3.72 -6.86 3.09
N GLN A 63 -3.30 -8.07 2.75
CA GLN A 63 -4.04 -9.27 3.10
C GLN A 63 -4.15 -9.38 4.64
N SER A 64 -5.21 -10.03 5.12
CA SER A 64 -5.38 -10.30 6.56
C SER A 64 -4.33 -11.32 7.03
N SER A 65 -3.16 -10.81 7.41
CA SER A 65 -2.05 -11.60 7.95
C SER A 65 -1.25 -10.74 8.93
N ASP A 66 -0.91 -11.31 10.07
CA ASP A 66 -0.07 -10.70 11.10
C ASP A 66 1.38 -11.22 11.08
N VAL A 67 1.71 -12.04 10.08
CA VAL A 67 3.04 -12.65 9.97
C VAL A 67 4.05 -11.65 9.42
N THR A 68 4.94 -11.19 10.29
CA THR A 68 6.09 -10.34 9.92
C THR A 68 7.38 -10.97 10.38
N TYR A 69 8.30 -11.27 9.46
CA TYR A 69 9.64 -11.74 9.78
C TYR A 69 10.64 -10.60 9.63
N ARG A 70 11.07 -10.05 10.77
CA ARG A 70 12.06 -8.97 10.81
C ARG A 70 13.45 -9.56 10.82
N PHE A 71 14.27 -9.25 9.83
CA PHE A 71 15.66 -9.69 9.83
C PHE A 71 16.68 -8.57 10.02
N TYR A 72 16.24 -7.29 9.90
CA TYR A 72 17.07 -6.12 10.13
C TYR A 72 16.24 -4.97 10.71
N ASP A 73 16.79 -4.23 11.64
CA ASP A 73 16.09 -3.14 12.33
C ASP A 73 16.99 -1.93 12.63
N TRP A 74 18.09 -1.75 11.88
CA TRP A 74 19.04 -0.63 12.06
C TRP A 74 19.49 -0.45 13.51
N ASN A 75 19.61 -1.52 14.29
CA ASN A 75 19.93 -1.50 15.72
C ASN A 75 19.05 -0.56 16.57
N ARG A 76 17.82 -0.29 16.13
CA ARG A 76 16.88 0.55 16.90
C ARG A 76 16.58 -0.07 18.26
N THR A 77 16.46 0.81 19.26
CA THR A 77 16.04 0.45 20.60
C THR A 77 14.77 1.22 20.99
N ASP A 78 13.98 0.65 21.90
CA ASP A 78 12.87 1.34 22.54
C ASP A 78 13.39 2.35 23.57
N ALA A 79 12.48 3.06 24.25
CA ALA A 79 12.82 4.04 25.31
C ALA A 79 13.53 3.40 26.51
N GLN A 80 13.46 2.09 26.68
CA GLN A 80 14.13 1.31 27.72
C GLN A 80 15.44 0.70 27.25
N GLY A 81 15.86 0.93 26.01
CA GLY A 81 17.11 0.41 25.43
C GLY A 81 17.02 -1.01 24.86
N ASN A 82 15.83 -1.62 24.80
CA ASN A 82 15.66 -2.96 24.29
C ASN A 82 15.56 -2.97 22.75
N LYS A 83 16.20 -3.93 22.10
CA LYS A 83 16.06 -4.17 20.66
C LYS A 83 14.83 -5.04 20.38
N ARG A 84 14.18 -4.80 19.24
CA ARG A 84 13.11 -5.68 18.77
C ARG A 84 13.68 -7.05 18.37
N PRO A 85 12.95 -8.16 18.65
CA PRO A 85 13.41 -9.49 18.25
C PRO A 85 13.53 -9.59 16.73
N LEU A 86 14.59 -10.25 16.27
CA LEU A 86 14.79 -10.60 14.87
C LEU A 86 14.39 -12.04 14.61
N HIS A 87 13.89 -12.32 13.42
CA HIS A 87 13.40 -13.64 12.96
C HIS A 87 14.26 -14.12 11.78
N ILE A 88 15.58 -14.10 11.93
CA ILE A 88 16.56 -14.27 10.84
C ILE A 88 16.31 -15.58 10.08
N ARG A 89 16.14 -16.72 10.81
CA ARG A 89 15.93 -18.03 10.19
C ARG A 89 14.66 -18.04 9.34
N GLN A 90 13.53 -17.64 9.92
CA GLN A 90 12.23 -17.61 9.23
C GLN A 90 12.27 -16.65 8.04
N ALA A 91 12.91 -15.49 8.20
CA ALA A 91 13.07 -14.53 7.12
C ALA A 91 13.89 -15.09 5.95
N LEU A 92 15.00 -15.81 6.25
CA LEU A 92 15.80 -16.48 5.23
C LEU A 92 15.03 -17.60 4.52
N ASP A 93 14.12 -18.30 5.22
CA ASP A 93 13.30 -19.36 4.62
C ASP A 93 12.30 -18.82 3.59
N VAL A 94 11.75 -17.61 3.81
CA VAL A 94 10.70 -17.01 2.96
C VAL A 94 11.19 -15.96 2.00
N VAL A 95 12.39 -15.40 2.18
CA VAL A 95 12.90 -14.32 1.32
C VAL A 95 13.01 -14.78 -0.14
N ARG A 96 12.61 -13.89 -1.03
CA ARG A 96 12.64 -14.08 -2.49
C ARG A 96 13.56 -13.04 -3.13
N PRO A 97 14.89 -13.29 -3.19
CA PRO A 97 15.88 -12.35 -3.70
C PRO A 97 15.66 -11.98 -5.17
N GLU A 98 15.00 -12.83 -5.93
CA GLU A 98 14.68 -12.62 -7.35
C GLU A 98 13.62 -11.55 -7.60
N LEU A 99 12.88 -11.12 -6.58
CA LEU A 99 11.88 -10.08 -6.73
C LEU A 99 12.52 -8.71 -6.98
N GLN A 100 12.46 -8.28 -8.24
CA GLN A 100 12.95 -7.00 -8.73
C GLN A 100 11.76 -6.25 -9.36
N LEU A 101 11.02 -5.52 -8.53
CA LEU A 101 9.85 -4.77 -8.96
C LEU A 101 10.17 -3.27 -9.03
N GLU A 102 9.42 -2.56 -9.86
CA GLU A 102 9.43 -1.10 -9.94
C GLU A 102 8.13 -0.54 -9.37
N ALA A 103 8.10 0.78 -9.12
CA ALA A 103 6.89 1.48 -8.77
C ALA A 103 5.80 1.22 -9.82
N VAL A 104 4.59 1.00 -9.35
CA VAL A 104 3.44 0.72 -10.22
C VAL A 104 3.11 1.97 -11.05
N GLN A 105 2.94 1.78 -12.35
CA GLN A 105 2.45 2.83 -13.22
C GLN A 105 0.91 2.78 -13.27
N PRO A 106 0.21 3.81 -12.76
CA PRO A 106 -1.25 3.85 -12.79
C PRO A 106 -1.78 3.74 -14.22
N GLN A 107 -2.81 2.92 -14.44
CA GLN A 107 -3.43 2.73 -15.73
C GLN A 107 -4.73 3.52 -15.81
N PRO A 108 -4.91 4.40 -16.81
CA PRO A 108 -6.15 5.15 -16.95
C PRO A 108 -7.32 4.21 -17.24
N LEU A 109 -8.46 4.48 -16.58
CA LEU A 109 -9.72 3.78 -16.80
C LEU A 109 -10.77 4.79 -17.33
N PRO A 110 -11.67 4.37 -18.24
CA PRO A 110 -12.74 5.22 -18.75
C PRO A 110 -13.66 5.69 -17.60
N ASN A 111 -13.87 6.98 -17.50
CA ASN A 111 -14.90 7.59 -16.65
C ASN A 111 -15.20 9.00 -17.16
N ALA A 112 -16.48 9.41 -17.19
CA ALA A 112 -16.91 10.71 -17.69
C ALA A 112 -16.86 11.82 -16.61
N HIS A 113 -16.81 11.44 -15.33
CA HIS A 113 -17.01 12.33 -14.19
C HIS A 113 -15.73 12.57 -13.36
N CYS A 114 -14.65 11.86 -13.68
CA CYS A 114 -13.36 11.97 -12.97
C CYS A 114 -12.23 11.38 -13.81
N ARG A 115 -10.99 11.70 -13.46
CA ARG A 115 -9.83 10.97 -13.93
C ARG A 115 -9.66 9.72 -13.06
N ARG A 116 -10.09 8.57 -13.60
CA ARG A 116 -10.05 7.28 -12.92
C ARG A 116 -8.80 6.49 -13.32
N GLU A 117 -8.13 5.90 -12.37
CA GLU A 117 -6.88 5.15 -12.57
C GLU A 117 -6.91 3.84 -11.80
N LEU A 118 -6.52 2.75 -12.45
CA LEU A 118 -6.22 1.50 -11.81
C LEU A 118 -4.81 1.58 -11.23
N LEU A 119 -4.67 1.43 -9.92
CA LEU A 119 -3.38 1.40 -9.23
C LEU A 119 -2.87 -0.02 -9.06
N LEU A 120 -3.73 -0.93 -8.63
CA LEU A 120 -3.39 -2.34 -8.42
C LEU A 120 -4.58 -3.23 -8.77
N ASP A 121 -4.26 -4.37 -9.37
CA ASP A 121 -5.19 -5.45 -9.60
C ASP A 121 -4.47 -6.78 -9.32
N THR A 122 -4.72 -7.33 -8.14
CA THR A 122 -4.06 -8.54 -7.63
C THR A 122 -5.09 -9.66 -7.47
N PRO A 123 -4.68 -10.91 -7.26
CA PRO A 123 -5.62 -11.97 -6.90
C PRO A 123 -6.37 -11.75 -5.57
N TYR A 124 -5.94 -10.80 -4.75
CA TYR A 124 -6.44 -10.58 -3.39
C TYR A 124 -7.33 -9.35 -3.27
N PHE A 125 -6.94 -8.26 -3.94
CA PHE A 125 -7.66 -6.99 -3.88
C PHE A 125 -7.38 -6.14 -5.11
N ARG A 126 -8.27 -5.21 -5.37
CA ARG A 126 -8.18 -4.19 -6.41
C ARG A 126 -8.16 -2.80 -5.77
N VAL A 127 -7.35 -1.89 -6.31
CA VAL A 127 -7.23 -0.51 -5.84
C VAL A 127 -7.29 0.44 -7.02
N GLU A 128 -8.14 1.44 -6.90
CA GLU A 128 -8.32 2.50 -7.88
C GLU A 128 -8.20 3.87 -7.24
N ARG A 129 -7.80 4.85 -8.04
CA ARG A 129 -7.80 6.27 -7.67
C ARG A 129 -8.77 7.03 -8.55
N LEU A 130 -9.60 7.84 -7.92
CA LEU A 130 -10.50 8.78 -8.56
C LEU A 130 -10.02 10.18 -8.26
N ASN A 131 -9.64 10.95 -9.27
CA ASN A 131 -9.16 12.31 -9.13
C ASN A 131 -10.20 13.29 -9.67
N ASP A 132 -10.30 14.47 -9.04
CA ASP A 132 -11.14 15.57 -9.52
C ASP A 132 -12.60 15.16 -9.75
N CYS A 133 -13.18 14.49 -8.75
CA CYS A 133 -14.52 13.92 -8.84
C CYS A 133 -15.61 14.99 -8.98
N GLN A 134 -16.44 14.87 -10.02
CA GLN A 134 -17.59 15.73 -10.29
C GLN A 134 -18.83 14.84 -10.44
N GLU A 135 -19.56 14.66 -9.34
CA GLU A 135 -20.80 13.87 -9.32
C GLU A 135 -20.61 12.45 -9.89
N VAL A 136 -19.54 11.75 -9.44
CA VAL A 136 -19.25 10.37 -9.87
C VAL A 136 -20.30 9.43 -9.29
N PRO A 137 -21.17 8.83 -10.10
CA PRO A 137 -22.10 7.83 -9.59
C PRO A 137 -21.33 6.59 -9.13
N PHE A 138 -21.64 6.12 -7.93
CA PHE A 138 -21.05 4.94 -7.36
C PHE A 138 -22.15 3.94 -6.94
N SER A 139 -21.95 2.69 -7.33
CA SER A 139 -22.77 1.57 -6.88
C SER A 139 -21.85 0.54 -6.21
N ALA A 140 -22.23 0.08 -5.04
CA ALA A 140 -21.49 -0.97 -4.33
C ALA A 140 -21.47 -2.27 -5.16
N HIS A 141 -20.40 -3.05 -4.98
CA HIS A 141 -20.37 -4.40 -5.56
C HIS A 141 -21.38 -5.30 -4.82
N PRO A 142 -22.18 -6.11 -5.51
CA PRO A 142 -23.26 -6.87 -4.87
C PRO A 142 -22.76 -7.95 -3.89
N GLU A 143 -21.53 -8.41 -4.04
CA GLU A 143 -20.96 -9.53 -3.27
C GLU A 143 -19.76 -9.16 -2.41
N ALA A 144 -19.28 -7.91 -2.49
CA ALA A 144 -18.07 -7.48 -1.77
C ALA A 144 -18.21 -6.04 -1.25
N PHE A 145 -17.71 -5.80 -0.06
CA PHE A 145 -17.56 -4.44 0.45
C PHE A 145 -16.48 -3.66 -0.32
N SER A 146 -16.54 -2.35 -0.22
CA SER A 146 -15.45 -1.47 -0.65
C SER A 146 -15.00 -0.57 0.49
N VAL A 147 -13.74 -0.16 0.46
CA VAL A 147 -13.20 0.85 1.36
C VAL A 147 -12.88 2.08 0.54
N LEU A 148 -13.43 3.20 0.94
CA LEU A 148 -13.22 4.50 0.30
C LEU A 148 -12.44 5.40 1.26
N THR A 149 -11.29 5.91 0.80
CA THR A 149 -10.44 6.85 1.56
C THR A 149 -10.29 8.15 0.79
N ALA A 150 -10.60 9.27 1.43
CA ALA A 150 -10.40 10.60 0.87
C ALA A 150 -8.93 11.03 0.99
N LEU A 151 -8.27 11.34 -0.12
CA LEU A 151 -6.92 11.93 -0.15
C LEU A 151 -6.98 13.47 -0.09
N SER A 152 -8.09 14.05 -0.48
CA SER A 152 -8.43 15.45 -0.28
C SER A 152 -9.92 15.58 0.03
N ASP A 153 -10.33 16.73 0.54
CA ASP A 153 -11.71 16.95 0.98
C ASP A 153 -12.73 16.68 -0.13
N GLY A 154 -13.74 15.92 0.21
CA GLY A 154 -14.83 15.54 -0.69
C GLY A 154 -16.11 15.22 0.07
N GLN A 155 -17.09 14.68 -0.65
CA GLN A 155 -18.39 14.36 -0.07
C GLN A 155 -19.09 13.21 -0.77
N LEU A 156 -19.98 12.57 -0.02
CA LEU A 156 -20.96 11.60 -0.50
C LEU A 156 -22.35 12.23 -0.47
N SER A 157 -23.11 12.04 -1.55
CA SER A 157 -24.48 12.52 -1.66
C SER A 157 -25.43 11.38 -2.10
N CYS A 158 -26.70 11.45 -1.70
CA CYS A 158 -27.72 10.64 -2.34
C CYS A 158 -27.86 11.00 -3.83
N PRO A 159 -28.43 10.12 -4.68
CA PRO A 159 -28.63 10.44 -6.10
C PRO A 159 -29.46 11.72 -6.33
N GLU A 160 -30.32 12.09 -5.38
CA GLU A 160 -31.13 13.31 -5.39
C GLU A 160 -30.33 14.57 -4.97
N GLY A 161 -29.02 14.45 -4.77
CA GLY A 161 -28.13 15.56 -4.41
C GLY A 161 -28.12 15.96 -2.94
N ARG A 162 -28.88 15.29 -2.06
CA ARG A 162 -28.81 15.56 -0.62
C ARG A 162 -27.49 15.02 -0.04
N LEU A 163 -26.76 15.87 0.67
CA LEU A 163 -25.52 15.50 1.35
C LEU A 163 -25.77 14.32 2.31
N PHE A 164 -24.99 13.26 2.15
CA PHE A 164 -25.04 12.09 3.01
C PHE A 164 -23.91 12.13 4.04
N CYS A 165 -22.68 12.43 3.61
CA CYS A 165 -21.50 12.50 4.47
C CYS A 165 -20.44 13.40 3.85
N ALA A 166 -19.87 14.31 4.62
CA ALA A 166 -18.61 14.98 4.26
C ALA A 166 -17.44 14.02 4.54
N LEU A 167 -16.46 14.01 3.66
CA LEU A 167 -15.23 13.21 3.77
C LEU A 167 -14.01 14.12 3.74
N PRO A 168 -13.55 14.62 4.88
CA PRO A 168 -12.28 15.32 4.98
C PRO A 168 -11.11 14.44 4.55
N ALA A 169 -10.03 15.07 4.10
CA ALA A 169 -8.78 14.39 3.76
C ALA A 169 -8.30 13.47 4.90
N GLY A 170 -7.91 12.24 4.55
CA GLY A 170 -7.50 11.19 5.49
C GLY A 170 -8.64 10.36 6.09
N GLN A 171 -9.90 10.74 5.86
CA GLN A 171 -11.03 9.94 6.36
C GLN A 171 -11.27 8.73 5.47
N THR A 172 -11.59 7.61 6.12
CA THR A 172 -11.92 6.33 5.49
C THR A 172 -13.32 5.89 5.90
N VAL A 173 -14.09 5.37 4.93
CA VAL A 173 -15.41 4.79 5.16
C VAL A 173 -15.49 3.40 4.53
N LEU A 174 -16.22 2.53 5.20
CA LEU A 174 -16.59 1.20 4.67
C LEU A 174 -17.92 1.31 3.93
N ILE A 175 -17.96 0.81 2.71
CA ILE A 175 -19.15 0.71 1.87
C ILE A 175 -19.58 -0.76 1.85
N PRO A 176 -20.68 -1.13 2.52
CA PRO A 176 -21.21 -2.50 2.48
C PRO A 176 -21.60 -2.94 1.07
N ALA A 177 -21.65 -4.26 0.85
CA ALA A 177 -22.02 -4.84 -0.44
C ALA A 177 -23.42 -4.44 -0.93
N ASP A 178 -24.35 -4.24 -0.01
CA ASP A 178 -25.76 -3.89 -0.29
C ASP A 178 -26.06 -2.38 -0.11
N CYS A 179 -25.01 -1.55 -0.05
CA CYS A 179 -25.17 -0.11 0.09
C CYS A 179 -25.95 0.47 -1.09
N LEU A 180 -26.89 1.36 -0.78
CA LEU A 180 -27.61 2.12 -1.81
C LEU A 180 -26.66 2.96 -2.67
N PRO A 181 -26.98 3.18 -3.94
CA PRO A 181 -26.17 4.07 -4.80
C PRO A 181 -26.00 5.46 -4.20
N PHE A 182 -24.85 6.02 -4.40
CA PHE A 182 -24.50 7.38 -3.97
C PHE A 182 -23.64 8.07 -5.02
N THR A 183 -23.39 9.35 -4.82
CA THR A 183 -22.55 10.18 -5.69
C THR A 183 -21.35 10.69 -4.93
N LEU A 184 -20.16 10.57 -5.52
CA LEU A 184 -18.92 11.16 -5.03
C LEU A 184 -18.66 12.52 -5.69
N SER A 185 -18.37 13.53 -4.90
CA SER A 185 -18.06 14.86 -5.41
C SER A 185 -16.91 15.49 -4.66
N GLY A 186 -16.17 16.35 -5.36
CA GLY A 186 -14.96 16.98 -4.85
C GLY A 186 -13.82 15.98 -4.68
N GLY A 187 -12.65 16.49 -4.43
CA GLY A 187 -11.51 15.72 -3.96
C GLY A 187 -10.97 14.58 -4.84
N THR A 188 -10.04 13.88 -4.22
CA THR A 188 -9.40 12.67 -4.74
C THR A 188 -9.65 11.53 -3.76
N PHE A 189 -10.00 10.36 -4.26
CA PHE A 189 -10.32 9.19 -3.45
C PHE A 189 -9.53 7.97 -3.87
N LEU A 190 -9.19 7.12 -2.91
CA LEU A 190 -8.82 5.74 -3.15
C LEU A 190 -10.03 4.83 -2.88
N ILE A 191 -10.27 3.91 -3.78
CA ILE A 191 -11.25 2.84 -3.61
C ILE A 191 -10.50 1.51 -3.64
N SER A 192 -10.70 0.71 -2.62
CA SER A 192 -10.20 -0.66 -2.56
C SER A 192 -11.31 -1.64 -2.27
N ALA A 193 -11.24 -2.81 -2.89
CA ALA A 193 -12.17 -3.91 -2.67
C ALA A 193 -11.41 -5.24 -2.69
N PRO A 194 -11.85 -6.25 -1.91
CA PRO A 194 -11.34 -7.60 -2.06
C PRO A 194 -11.68 -8.13 -3.47
N ARG A 195 -10.93 -9.11 -3.92
CA ARG A 195 -11.34 -9.93 -5.06
C ARG A 195 -12.33 -10.99 -4.57
N ALA A 196 -13.48 -11.05 -5.22
CA ALA A 196 -14.49 -12.09 -5.00
C ALA A 196 -14.06 -13.40 -5.67
#